data_bb7952f369243d397c775b66b61b503f
#
_entry.id   bb7952f369243d397c775b66b61b503f
#
_cell.length_a   1.000
_cell.length_b   1.000
_cell.length_c   1.000
_cell.angle_alpha   90.00
_cell.angle_beta   90.00
_cell.angle_gamma   90.00
#
_symmetry.space_group_name_H-M   'P 1'
#
loop_
_entity.id
_entity.type
_entity.pdbx_description
1 polymer ?
#
loop_
_entity_poly.entity_id
_entity_poly.type
_entity_poly.pdbx_seq_one_letter_code
_entity_poly.pdbx_strand_id
1 'polypeptide(L)'
;RKLSKRKDPEAAVTYYAEEGYPQESVNEYLMTLANSNFEDWRRMNKTEPIEKFPFNLKKMSVSGALFDIVKLTDVSKNVISLMPAKKVFELSYAWAKEYQPQLAELFAQDEAKATAILNIDREGKKPRKDIAKWSDVLDYVSYMYDETFVPNYELNGNATSALAVKVIEEYIKVVNLDD
;
A
#
# COMPACT_ATOMS: atom_id res chain seq x y z
N ARG A 1 -8.76 3.26 26.43
CA ARG A 1 -7.83 4.09 27.23
C ARG A 1 -7.25 5.22 26.38
N LYS A 2 -6.69 6.26 27.03
CA LYS A 2 -5.96 7.31 26.32
C LYS A 2 -4.64 6.77 25.77
N LEU A 3 -4.32 7.09 24.52
CA LEU A 3 -3.03 6.77 23.91
C LEU A 3 -1.88 7.47 24.64
N SER A 4 -0.76 6.78 24.75
CA SER A 4 0.44 7.27 25.47
C SER A 4 1.68 6.98 24.63
N LYS A 5 2.45 7.99 24.25
CA LYS A 5 3.71 7.85 23.51
C LYS A 5 4.71 6.83 24.09
N ARG A 6 4.59 6.51 25.38
CA ARG A 6 5.46 5.53 26.06
C ARG A 6 5.02 4.08 25.87
N LYS A 7 3.73 3.85 25.57
CA LYS A 7 3.13 2.51 25.50
C LYS A 7 2.55 2.20 24.14
N ASP A 8 2.24 3.23 23.36
CA ASP A 8 1.54 3.15 22.08
C ASP A 8 2.39 3.90 21.04
N PRO A 9 3.26 3.22 20.27
CA PRO A 9 4.14 3.86 19.28
C PRO A 9 3.34 4.74 18.29
N GLU A 10 2.14 4.32 17.93
CA GLU A 10 1.22 5.02 17.05
C GLU A 10 0.72 6.37 17.62
N ALA A 11 1.03 6.70 18.85
CA ALA A 11 0.80 8.03 19.42
C ALA A 11 1.90 9.05 19.06
N ALA A 12 2.99 8.60 18.42
CA ALA A 12 4.08 9.44 17.92
C ALA A 12 3.98 9.65 16.43
N VAL A 13 4.20 10.88 15.95
CA VAL A 13 4.16 11.20 14.51
C VAL A 13 5.26 10.45 13.74
N THR A 14 6.43 10.27 14.37
CA THR A 14 7.57 9.53 13.79
C THR A 14 7.23 8.10 13.44
N TYR A 15 6.36 7.43 14.20
CA TYR A 15 5.90 6.09 13.93
C TYR A 15 5.37 5.93 12.50
N TYR A 16 4.53 6.86 12.04
CA TYR A 16 3.93 6.76 10.71
C TYR A 16 4.97 6.96 9.60
N ALA A 17 5.96 7.82 9.82
CA ALA A 17 7.07 8.02 8.90
C ALA A 17 7.96 6.78 8.82
N GLU A 18 8.35 6.22 9.96
CA GLU A 18 9.18 5.02 10.09
C GLU A 18 8.49 3.79 9.46
N GLU A 19 7.18 3.62 9.72
CA GLU A 19 6.36 2.55 9.10
C GLU A 19 6.12 2.77 7.60
N GLY A 20 6.29 4.00 7.09
CA GLY A 20 6.13 4.32 5.69
C GLY A 20 4.70 4.68 5.27
N TYR A 21 3.85 5.10 6.20
CA TYR A 21 2.53 5.64 5.83
C TYR A 21 2.69 6.99 5.12
N PRO A 22 2.11 7.18 3.91
CA PRO A 22 2.08 8.48 3.26
C PRO A 22 1.41 9.53 4.16
N GLN A 23 1.93 10.74 4.14
CA GLN A 23 1.33 11.86 4.89
C GLN A 23 -0.14 12.06 4.51
N GLU A 24 -0.46 11.97 3.22
CA GLU A 24 -1.83 12.07 2.72
C GLU A 24 -2.76 11.03 3.36
N SER A 25 -2.28 9.79 3.53
CA SER A 25 -3.05 8.71 4.16
C SER A 25 -3.35 8.99 5.63
N VAL A 26 -2.35 9.47 6.35
CA VAL A 26 -2.52 9.84 7.77
C VAL A 26 -3.49 11.02 7.91
N ASN A 27 -3.37 12.03 7.05
CA ASN A 27 -4.28 13.18 7.05
C ASN A 27 -5.74 12.76 6.74
N GLU A 28 -5.95 11.90 5.75
CA GLU A 28 -7.27 11.35 5.42
C GLU A 28 -7.87 10.59 6.61
N TYR A 29 -7.08 9.74 7.25
CA TYR A 29 -7.51 9.01 8.42
C TYR A 29 -7.88 9.94 9.59
N LEU A 30 -7.04 10.94 9.88
CA LEU A 30 -7.33 11.92 10.94
C LEU A 30 -8.61 12.70 10.65
N MET A 31 -8.91 12.99 9.38
CA MET A 31 -10.16 13.63 9.00
C MET A 31 -11.38 12.73 9.22
N THR A 32 -11.26 11.42 9.04
CA THR A 32 -12.35 10.47 9.37
C THR A 32 -12.66 10.49 10.88
N LEU A 33 -11.64 10.66 11.71
CA LEU A 33 -11.80 10.76 13.16
C LEU A 33 -12.34 12.12 13.59
N ALA A 34 -11.92 13.18 12.91
CA ALA A 34 -12.27 14.55 13.28
C ALA A 34 -13.68 14.96 12.85
N ASN A 35 -14.20 14.39 11.76
CA ASN A 35 -15.48 14.86 11.20
C ASN A 35 -16.32 13.72 10.60
N SER A 36 -17.47 13.46 11.19
CA SER A 36 -18.35 12.33 10.83
C SER A 36 -18.84 12.32 9.38
N ASN A 37 -18.79 13.45 8.67
CA ASN A 37 -19.23 13.55 7.28
C ASN A 37 -18.10 13.32 6.27
N PHE A 38 -16.85 13.18 6.74
CA PHE A 38 -15.69 13.12 5.86
C PHE A 38 -15.71 11.87 4.97
N GLU A 39 -16.03 10.71 5.51
CA GLU A 39 -16.05 9.45 4.74
C GLU A 39 -17.07 9.49 3.60
N ASP A 40 -18.26 10.04 3.85
CA ASP A 40 -19.30 10.16 2.83
C ASP A 40 -18.90 11.15 1.74
N TRP A 41 -18.31 12.29 2.14
CA TRP A 41 -17.78 13.25 1.19
C TRP A 41 -16.65 12.61 0.34
N ARG A 42 -15.70 11.94 0.94
CA ARG A 42 -14.58 11.30 0.24
C ARG A 42 -15.04 10.20 -0.72
N ARG A 43 -16.09 9.47 -0.38
CA ARG A 43 -16.67 8.44 -1.25
C ARG A 43 -17.21 9.03 -2.55
N MET A 44 -17.79 10.22 -2.47
CA MET A 44 -18.32 10.97 -3.64
C MET A 44 -17.24 11.77 -4.38
N ASN A 45 -16.14 12.15 -3.69
CA ASN A 45 -15.09 13.03 -4.20
C ASN A 45 -13.72 12.36 -4.11
N LYS A 46 -13.56 11.21 -4.76
CA LYS A 46 -12.42 10.29 -4.58
C LYS A 46 -11.05 10.92 -4.85
N THR A 47 -10.97 11.85 -5.80
CA THR A 47 -9.72 12.47 -6.27
C THR A 47 -9.62 13.95 -5.91
N GLU A 48 -10.62 14.52 -5.24
CA GLU A 48 -10.56 15.92 -4.83
C GLU A 48 -9.53 16.13 -3.71
N PRO A 49 -8.79 17.25 -3.73
CA PRO A 49 -7.91 17.61 -2.62
C PRO A 49 -8.68 17.68 -1.29
N ILE A 50 -8.05 17.21 -0.22
CA ILE A 50 -8.66 17.15 1.13
C ILE A 50 -9.10 18.53 1.64
N GLU A 51 -8.42 19.58 1.20
CA GLU A 51 -8.69 20.99 1.55
C GLU A 51 -10.04 21.48 1.03
N LYS A 52 -10.61 20.80 0.04
CA LYS A 52 -11.96 21.10 -0.47
C LYS A 52 -13.08 20.54 0.40
N PHE A 53 -12.77 19.72 1.40
CA PHE A 53 -13.76 19.22 2.33
C PHE A 53 -14.34 20.37 3.16
N PRO A 54 -15.68 20.54 3.21
CA PRO A 54 -16.33 21.58 4.00
C PRO A 54 -16.31 21.23 5.49
N PHE A 55 -15.14 21.39 6.11
CA PHE A 55 -14.91 21.05 7.51
C PHE A 55 -15.84 21.84 8.44
N ASN A 56 -16.48 21.15 9.38
CA ASN A 56 -17.43 21.76 10.30
C ASN A 56 -17.19 21.30 11.75
N LEU A 57 -16.81 22.24 12.62
CA LEU A 57 -16.57 21.99 14.03
C LEU A 57 -17.76 21.35 14.77
N LYS A 58 -19.01 21.64 14.34
CA LYS A 58 -20.21 21.04 14.93
C LYS A 58 -20.36 19.54 14.64
N LYS A 59 -19.58 19.02 13.68
CA LYS A 59 -19.57 17.60 13.31
C LYS A 59 -18.41 16.81 13.97
N MET A 60 -17.64 17.48 14.81
CA MET A 60 -16.62 16.82 15.62
C MET A 60 -17.25 16.09 16.80
N SER A 61 -16.69 14.92 17.13
CA SER A 61 -17.09 14.17 18.32
C SER A 61 -16.60 14.85 19.58
N VAL A 62 -17.50 15.02 20.56
CA VAL A 62 -17.16 15.57 21.89
C VAL A 62 -16.44 14.52 22.75
N SER A 63 -16.69 13.24 22.54
CA SER A 63 -16.17 12.13 23.34
C SER A 63 -14.72 11.70 22.97
N GLY A 64 -14.11 12.37 21.99
CA GLY A 64 -12.85 11.92 21.39
C GLY A 64 -13.04 10.75 20.42
N ALA A 65 -12.03 10.52 19.60
CA ALA A 65 -12.04 9.46 18.61
C ALA A 65 -11.25 8.23 19.11
N LEU A 66 -11.72 7.05 18.74
CA LEU A 66 -10.99 5.81 18.96
C LEU A 66 -10.00 5.61 17.79
N PHE A 67 -8.72 5.52 18.12
CA PHE A 67 -7.70 5.17 17.13
C PHE A 67 -7.85 3.69 16.72
N ASP A 68 -7.82 3.45 15.40
CA ASP A 68 -7.93 2.13 14.80
C ASP A 68 -6.91 2.00 13.65
N ILE A 69 -5.88 1.18 13.86
CA ILE A 69 -4.81 0.93 12.89
C ILE A 69 -5.33 0.20 11.64
N VAL A 70 -6.33 -0.67 11.80
CA VAL A 70 -6.93 -1.38 10.66
C VAL A 70 -7.62 -0.39 9.73
N LYS A 71 -8.36 0.56 10.31
CA LYS A 71 -9.00 1.64 9.55
C LYS A 71 -7.97 2.54 8.85
N LEU A 72 -6.87 2.90 9.52
CA LEU A 72 -5.77 3.64 8.88
C LEU A 72 -5.22 2.87 7.68
N THR A 73 -4.96 1.58 7.85
CA THR A 73 -4.45 0.71 6.78
C THR A 73 -5.39 0.71 5.58
N ASP A 74 -6.70 0.57 5.80
CA ASP A 74 -7.71 0.60 4.72
C ASP A 74 -7.79 1.95 4.01
N VAL A 75 -7.74 3.05 4.78
CA VAL A 75 -7.70 4.41 4.22
C VAL A 75 -6.43 4.58 3.37
N SER A 76 -5.28 4.14 3.87
CA SER A 76 -4.02 4.26 3.17
C SER A 76 -3.97 3.46 1.87
N LYS A 77 -4.47 2.23 1.86
CA LYS A 77 -4.65 1.44 0.63
C LYS A 77 -5.48 2.18 -0.42
N ASN A 78 -6.56 2.82 0.00
CA ASN A 78 -7.38 3.63 -0.90
C ASN A 78 -6.60 4.81 -1.47
N VAL A 79 -5.88 5.56 -0.63
CA VAL A 79 -5.08 6.73 -1.05
C VAL A 79 -3.99 6.31 -2.03
N ILE A 80 -3.18 5.30 -1.69
CA ILE A 80 -2.08 4.83 -2.52
C ILE A 80 -2.59 4.27 -3.85
N SER A 81 -3.72 3.56 -3.86
CA SER A 81 -4.28 2.98 -5.09
C SER A 81 -4.66 4.04 -6.14
N LEU A 82 -4.95 5.26 -5.72
CA LEU A 82 -5.29 6.39 -6.61
C LEU A 82 -4.07 7.19 -7.07
N MET A 83 -2.88 6.93 -6.52
CA MET A 83 -1.65 7.60 -6.94
C MET A 83 -1.16 7.01 -8.27
N PRO A 84 -0.66 7.84 -9.22
CA PRO A 84 0.06 7.34 -10.39
C PRO A 84 1.29 6.52 -9.97
N ALA A 85 1.66 5.50 -10.75
CA ALA A 85 2.80 4.62 -10.47
C ALA A 85 4.10 5.40 -10.22
N LYS A 86 4.35 6.44 -11.02
CA LYS A 86 5.52 7.31 -10.86
C LYS A 86 5.55 7.96 -9.47
N LYS A 87 4.42 8.47 -8.97
CA LYS A 87 4.34 9.05 -7.62
C LYS A 87 4.59 7.99 -6.54
N VAL A 88 4.04 6.78 -6.71
CA VAL A 88 4.31 5.67 -5.78
C VAL A 88 5.79 5.31 -5.77
N PHE A 89 6.43 5.22 -6.94
CA PHE A 89 7.87 5.01 -7.04
C PHE A 89 8.65 6.11 -6.32
N GLU A 90 8.43 7.37 -6.64
CA GLU A 90 9.17 8.51 -6.08
C GLU A 90 9.09 8.54 -4.53
N LEU A 91 7.88 8.36 -3.98
CA LEU A 91 7.65 8.40 -2.54
C LEU A 91 8.21 7.17 -1.82
N SER A 92 8.00 5.97 -2.36
CA SER A 92 8.51 4.73 -1.77
C SER A 92 10.04 4.65 -1.87
N TYR A 93 10.63 5.11 -2.97
CA TYR A 93 12.07 5.17 -3.13
C TYR A 93 12.71 6.19 -2.18
N ALA A 94 12.11 7.37 -2.02
CA ALA A 94 12.58 8.37 -1.06
C ALA A 94 12.58 7.84 0.37
N TRP A 95 11.50 7.15 0.76
CA TRP A 95 11.38 6.49 2.05
C TRP A 95 12.40 5.35 2.21
N ALA A 96 12.55 4.52 1.17
CA ALA A 96 13.44 3.36 1.21
C ALA A 96 14.91 3.73 1.41
N LYS A 97 15.35 4.87 0.89
CA LYS A 97 16.72 5.38 1.11
C LYS A 97 17.06 5.59 2.58
N GLU A 98 16.07 5.85 3.41
CA GLU A 98 16.27 6.08 4.85
C GLU A 98 15.98 4.83 5.67
N TYR A 99 14.93 4.07 5.33
CA TYR A 99 14.40 3.01 6.20
C TYR A 99 14.54 1.60 5.65
N GLN A 100 14.75 1.42 4.33
CA GLN A 100 14.82 0.09 3.71
C GLN A 100 15.83 0.04 2.55
N PRO A 101 17.15 0.03 2.84
CA PRO A 101 18.21 0.09 1.83
C PRO A 101 18.09 -0.94 0.71
N GLN A 102 17.65 -2.17 1.01
CA GLN A 102 17.45 -3.23 0.01
C GLN A 102 16.47 -2.80 -1.08
N LEU A 103 15.33 -2.21 -0.71
CA LEU A 103 14.37 -1.69 -1.71
C LEU A 103 14.98 -0.53 -2.51
N ALA A 104 15.72 0.35 -1.83
CA ALA A 104 16.37 1.47 -2.50
C ALA A 104 17.41 1.01 -3.54
N GLU A 105 18.20 -0.02 -3.22
CA GLU A 105 19.16 -0.63 -4.14
C GLU A 105 18.48 -1.24 -5.38
N LEU A 106 17.38 -2.00 -5.19
CA LEU A 106 16.62 -2.57 -6.29
C LEU A 106 16.05 -1.46 -7.22
N PHE A 107 15.47 -0.43 -6.63
CA PHE A 107 14.86 0.66 -7.40
C PHE A 107 15.88 1.54 -8.12
N ALA A 108 17.09 1.67 -7.56
CA ALA A 108 18.19 2.41 -8.18
C ALA A 108 18.77 1.71 -9.42
N GLN A 109 18.59 0.39 -9.56
CA GLN A 109 19.09 -0.36 -10.72
C GLN A 109 18.34 -0.01 -12.01
N ASP A 110 17.00 0.09 -11.92
CA ASP A 110 16.14 0.38 -13.07
C ASP A 110 14.81 1.02 -12.62
N GLU A 111 14.76 2.35 -12.69
CA GLU A 111 13.57 3.14 -12.38
C GLU A 111 12.39 2.78 -13.30
N ALA A 112 12.66 2.51 -14.58
CA ALA A 112 11.61 2.20 -15.54
C ALA A 112 10.96 0.86 -15.21
N LYS A 113 11.75 -0.18 -14.92
CA LYS A 113 11.27 -1.48 -14.45
C LYS A 113 10.48 -1.34 -13.15
N ALA A 114 11.02 -0.65 -12.15
CA ALA A 114 10.35 -0.44 -10.88
C ALA A 114 8.99 0.26 -11.05
N THR A 115 8.94 1.31 -11.86
CA THR A 115 7.70 2.04 -12.14
C THR A 115 6.69 1.17 -12.91
N ALA A 116 7.14 0.36 -13.86
CA ALA A 116 6.27 -0.56 -14.61
C ALA A 116 5.65 -1.63 -13.69
N ILE A 117 6.44 -2.23 -12.79
CA ILE A 117 5.95 -3.17 -11.78
C ILE A 117 4.88 -2.50 -10.89
N LEU A 118 5.16 -1.30 -10.40
CA LEU A 118 4.21 -0.56 -9.57
C LEU A 118 2.95 -0.11 -10.33
N ASN A 119 2.97 -0.12 -11.67
CA ASN A 119 1.81 0.21 -12.52
C ASN A 119 0.88 -0.98 -12.79
N ILE A 120 1.27 -2.20 -12.46
CA ILE A 120 0.44 -3.39 -12.70
C ILE A 120 -0.91 -3.23 -12.00
N ASP A 121 -2.00 -3.33 -12.80
CA ASP A 121 -3.39 -3.20 -12.35
C ASP A 121 -3.71 -1.89 -11.59
N ARG A 122 -2.90 -0.84 -11.78
CA ARG A 122 -3.12 0.48 -11.15
C ARG A 122 -4.07 1.35 -11.95
N GLU A 123 -4.00 1.24 -13.28
CA GLU A 123 -4.87 1.97 -14.18
C GLU A 123 -6.18 1.21 -14.38
N GLY A 124 -7.32 1.88 -14.15
CA GLY A 124 -8.62 1.26 -14.39
C GLY A 124 -9.69 1.62 -13.37
N LYS A 125 -10.86 1.02 -13.55
CA LYS A 125 -12.04 1.30 -12.70
C LYS A 125 -11.89 0.79 -11.26
N LYS A 126 -11.04 -0.21 -11.05
CA LYS A 126 -10.80 -0.86 -9.75
C LYS A 126 -9.30 -1.10 -9.56
N PRO A 127 -8.53 -0.05 -9.26
CA PRO A 127 -7.08 -0.21 -9.02
C PRO A 127 -6.84 -1.15 -7.83
N ARG A 128 -5.75 -1.90 -7.89
CA ARG A 128 -5.33 -2.79 -6.79
C ARG A 128 -4.98 -2.00 -5.53
N LYS A 129 -5.24 -2.60 -4.38
CA LYS A 129 -5.07 -2.00 -3.04
C LYS A 129 -4.16 -2.86 -2.16
N ASP A 130 -3.04 -3.31 -2.73
CA ASP A 130 -2.13 -4.24 -2.03
C ASP A 130 -1.16 -3.49 -1.11
N ILE A 131 -0.78 -2.27 -1.45
CA ILE A 131 0.18 -1.46 -0.70
C ILE A 131 -0.58 -0.53 0.24
N ALA A 132 -0.32 -0.65 1.54
CA ALA A 132 -0.85 0.26 2.57
C ALA A 132 0.20 1.26 3.07
N LYS A 133 1.47 0.90 3.01
CA LYS A 133 2.61 1.70 3.48
C LYS A 133 3.85 1.34 2.67
N TRP A 134 4.84 2.20 2.67
CA TRP A 134 6.04 1.99 1.84
C TRP A 134 6.85 0.77 2.27
N SER A 135 6.76 0.35 3.52
CA SER A 135 7.39 -0.89 4.00
C SER A 135 6.78 -2.17 3.40
N ASP A 136 5.58 -2.12 2.83
CA ASP A 136 4.98 -3.26 2.13
C ASP A 136 5.55 -3.46 0.72
N VAL A 137 6.22 -2.43 0.17
CA VAL A 137 6.61 -2.40 -1.25
C VAL A 137 7.63 -3.46 -1.59
N LEU A 138 8.62 -3.72 -0.73
CA LEU A 138 9.63 -4.74 -0.99
C LEU A 138 8.99 -6.12 -1.16
N ASP A 139 8.11 -6.51 -0.26
CA ASP A 139 7.40 -7.79 -0.35
C ASP A 139 6.51 -7.86 -1.60
N TYR A 140 5.87 -6.73 -1.95
CA TYR A 140 5.02 -6.64 -3.15
C TYR A 140 5.80 -6.81 -4.45
N VAL A 141 7.05 -6.31 -4.55
CA VAL A 141 7.85 -6.37 -5.78
C VAL A 141 8.86 -7.52 -5.80
N SER A 142 9.15 -8.15 -4.67
CA SER A 142 10.28 -9.09 -4.49
C SER A 142 10.32 -10.23 -5.49
N TYR A 143 9.15 -10.75 -5.90
CA TYR A 143 9.06 -11.85 -6.87
C TYR A 143 9.37 -11.44 -8.32
N MET A 144 9.49 -10.14 -8.59
CA MET A 144 9.85 -9.60 -9.91
C MET A 144 11.35 -9.32 -10.08
N TYR A 145 12.14 -9.60 -9.05
CA TYR A 145 13.59 -9.41 -9.05
C TYR A 145 14.30 -10.69 -8.67
N ASP A 146 15.24 -11.14 -9.51
CA ASP A 146 16.00 -12.37 -9.30
C ASP A 146 16.76 -12.36 -7.96
N GLU A 147 17.24 -11.17 -7.56
CA GLU A 147 18.00 -10.97 -6.32
C GLU A 147 17.16 -11.19 -5.04
N THR A 148 15.84 -11.03 -5.13
CA THR A 148 14.94 -11.15 -3.97
C THR A 148 13.96 -12.30 -4.12
N PHE A 149 13.85 -12.90 -5.30
CA PHE A 149 12.93 -14.01 -5.52
C PHE A 149 13.40 -15.27 -4.78
N VAL A 150 12.59 -15.71 -3.83
CA VAL A 150 12.80 -16.99 -3.13
C VAL A 150 11.66 -17.93 -3.51
N PRO A 151 11.92 -18.93 -4.40
CA PRO A 151 10.88 -19.85 -4.81
C PRO A 151 10.45 -20.73 -3.64
N ASN A 152 9.15 -20.87 -3.46
CA ASN A 152 8.57 -21.81 -2.50
C ASN A 152 7.98 -23.00 -3.27
N TYR A 153 8.57 -24.18 -3.07
CA TYR A 153 8.14 -25.44 -3.71
C TYR A 153 7.23 -26.28 -2.80
N GLU A 154 6.80 -25.76 -1.66
CA GLU A 154 5.84 -26.46 -0.80
C GLU A 154 4.46 -26.45 -1.45
N LEU A 155 3.92 -27.64 -1.65
CA LEU A 155 2.60 -27.84 -2.21
C LEU A 155 1.57 -27.97 -1.08
N ASN A 156 0.53 -27.15 -1.13
CA ASN A 156 -0.53 -27.13 -0.13
C ASN A 156 -1.73 -28.01 -0.53
N GLY A 157 -2.41 -28.56 0.45
CA GLY A 157 -3.64 -29.34 0.28
C GLY A 157 -3.41 -30.66 -0.48
N ASN A 158 -4.22 -30.91 -1.49
CA ASN A 158 -4.16 -32.12 -2.32
C ASN A 158 -3.23 -31.99 -3.54
N ALA A 159 -2.47 -30.91 -3.65
CA ALA A 159 -1.53 -30.72 -4.74
C ALA A 159 -0.36 -31.68 -4.58
N THR A 160 0.03 -32.34 -5.67
CA THR A 160 1.21 -33.19 -5.76
C THR A 160 2.16 -32.66 -6.81
N SER A 161 3.45 -32.99 -6.70
CA SER A 161 4.44 -32.61 -7.71
C SER A 161 4.04 -33.11 -9.11
N ALA A 162 3.47 -34.31 -9.24
CA ALA A 162 2.99 -34.85 -10.50
C ALA A 162 1.83 -34.01 -11.10
N LEU A 163 0.91 -33.53 -10.25
CA LEU A 163 -0.17 -32.66 -10.69
C LEU A 163 0.38 -31.28 -11.12
N ALA A 164 1.33 -30.73 -10.37
CA ALA A 164 1.96 -29.46 -10.70
C ALA A 164 2.68 -29.52 -12.05
N VAL A 165 3.49 -30.56 -12.28
CA VAL A 165 4.15 -30.79 -13.59
C VAL A 165 3.13 -30.86 -14.71
N LYS A 166 2.07 -31.65 -14.56
CA LYS A 166 1.02 -31.77 -15.58
C LYS A 166 0.34 -30.43 -15.89
N VAL A 167 0.06 -29.61 -14.87
CA VAL A 167 -0.53 -28.28 -15.07
C VAL A 167 0.43 -27.37 -15.85
N ILE A 168 1.73 -27.39 -15.51
CA ILE A 168 2.74 -26.60 -16.20
C ILE A 168 2.89 -27.06 -17.66
N GLU A 169 2.95 -28.36 -17.90
CA GLU A 169 3.03 -28.91 -19.27
C GLU A 169 1.83 -28.51 -20.15
N GLU A 170 0.62 -28.51 -19.58
CA GLU A 170 -0.58 -28.03 -20.34
C GLU A 170 -0.57 -26.51 -20.52
N TYR A 171 -0.11 -25.76 -19.52
CA TYR A 171 -0.02 -24.30 -19.60
C TYR A 171 0.96 -23.85 -20.71
N ILE A 172 2.14 -24.45 -20.79
CA ILE A 172 3.16 -24.14 -21.80
C ILE A 172 2.66 -24.39 -23.23
N LYS A 173 1.70 -25.31 -23.42
CA LYS A 173 1.11 -25.58 -24.76
C LYS A 173 0.21 -24.46 -25.25
N VAL A 174 -0.34 -23.65 -24.37
CA VAL A 174 -1.36 -22.62 -24.70
C VAL A 174 -0.86 -21.20 -24.52
N VAL A 175 0.27 -21.02 -23.83
CA VAL A 175 0.88 -19.72 -23.56
C VAL A 175 2.16 -19.57 -24.36
N ASN A 176 2.27 -18.49 -25.10
CA ASN A 176 3.52 -18.08 -25.72
C ASN A 176 4.37 -17.40 -24.63
N LEU A 177 5.49 -18.01 -24.27
CA LEU A 177 6.40 -17.49 -23.24
C LEU A 177 7.35 -16.40 -23.77
N ASP A 178 7.30 -16.14 -25.10
CA ASP A 178 8.15 -15.16 -25.79
C ASP A 178 7.42 -13.81 -26.01
N ASP A 179 6.19 -13.68 -25.55
CA ASP A 179 5.39 -12.46 -25.54
C ASP A 179 5.43 -11.86 -24.13
#